data_45aa5db85afe6dc972257bf68d357523
#
_entry.id   45aa5db85afe6dc972257bf68d357523
#
_cell.length_a   1.000
_cell.length_b   1.000
_cell.length_c   1.000
_cell.angle_alpha   90.00
_cell.angle_beta   90.00
_cell.angle_gamma   90.00
#
_symmetry.space_group_name_H-M   'P 1'
#
loop_
_entity.id
_entity.type
_entity.pdbx_description
1 polymer ?
#
loop_
_entity_poly.entity_id
_entity_poly.type
_entity_poly.pdbx_seq_one_letter_code
_entity_poly.pdbx_strand_id
1 'polypeptide(L)'
;MRGVKRLALGAALILLACSILLLSDISRRGSTAGRGAKHWKIYFVLYNDVLDSEQAMDGARTALRDNFAEGREYEIKVLNAQGDMTTVSALIDAAVNDNANLIVTFSTPTLQAAIRRAGKTPVVYAYVANGLFAGAGKTETDHLPNITGVDSAAADTEMMKLLREYFPSYHRLGTLFVPSEANMVYQLGKTEKAASEFGFEIVSIPVSTATEVPDAAAALASRRIDAIVQIPGNLTVSAFSSISEAANRARLPIFAFQQAQVRQGALLALARDFHDSGHASGLLAVRVMRGENPRDIPIEQYSQTSLVVNLDSARKLHMQLPRALIKSAREVISTANGNQQASVR
;
A
#
# COMPACT_ATOMS: atom_id res chain seq x y z
N MET A 1 -69.63 -35.91 -13.58
CA MET A 1 -69.12 -35.54 -12.20
C MET A 1 -67.70 -35.97 -11.88
N ARG A 2 -67.07 -37.00 -12.48
CA ARG A 2 -65.66 -37.38 -12.19
C ARG A 2 -64.63 -36.43 -12.75
N GLY A 3 -64.85 -35.73 -13.89
CA GLY A 3 -63.88 -34.77 -14.48
C GLY A 3 -63.74 -33.49 -13.68
N VAL A 4 -64.78 -32.92 -13.14
CA VAL A 4 -64.77 -31.68 -12.35
C VAL A 4 -63.98 -31.86 -11.04
N LYS A 5 -64.12 -33.04 -10.39
CA LYS A 5 -63.38 -33.36 -9.17
C LYS A 5 -61.82 -33.44 -9.41
N ARG A 6 -61.41 -33.97 -10.58
CA ARG A 6 -59.98 -34.03 -10.94
C ARG A 6 -59.41 -32.66 -11.27
N LEU A 7 -60.23 -31.80 -11.91
CA LEU A 7 -59.80 -30.41 -12.21
C LEU A 7 -59.68 -29.59 -10.91
N ALA A 8 -60.55 -29.72 -9.98
CA ALA A 8 -60.57 -29.08 -8.68
C ALA A 8 -59.39 -29.55 -7.83
N LEU A 9 -59.00 -30.82 -7.87
CA LEU A 9 -57.84 -31.36 -7.17
C LEU A 9 -56.56 -30.84 -7.77
N GLY A 10 -56.44 -30.74 -9.10
CA GLY A 10 -55.25 -30.14 -9.76
C GLY A 10 -55.07 -28.67 -9.43
N ALA A 11 -56.14 -27.88 -9.42
CA ALA A 11 -56.11 -26.49 -9.02
C ALA A 11 -55.68 -26.29 -7.55
N ALA A 12 -56.19 -27.15 -6.65
CA ALA A 12 -55.83 -27.11 -5.24
C ALA A 12 -54.31 -27.43 -5.01
N LEU A 13 -53.75 -28.40 -5.76
CA LEU A 13 -52.34 -28.74 -5.69
C LEU A 13 -51.41 -27.61 -6.23
N ILE A 14 -51.85 -26.95 -7.30
CA ILE A 14 -51.11 -25.79 -7.84
C ILE A 14 -51.15 -24.64 -6.84
N LEU A 15 -52.27 -24.32 -6.24
CA LEU A 15 -52.40 -23.29 -5.23
C LEU A 15 -51.54 -23.59 -3.98
N LEU A 16 -51.52 -24.86 -3.56
CA LEU A 16 -50.66 -25.30 -2.44
C LEU A 16 -49.15 -25.14 -2.78
N ALA A 17 -48.74 -25.56 -3.97
CA ALA A 17 -47.36 -25.40 -4.43
C ALA A 17 -46.96 -23.93 -4.53
N CYS A 18 -47.79 -23.06 -5.08
CA CYS A 18 -47.58 -21.63 -5.13
C CYS A 18 -47.49 -21.01 -3.71
N SER A 19 -48.34 -21.46 -2.79
CA SER A 19 -48.29 -20.98 -1.40
C SER A 19 -47.02 -21.41 -0.68
N ILE A 20 -46.53 -22.63 -0.89
CA ILE A 20 -45.27 -23.13 -0.33
C ILE A 20 -44.07 -22.33 -0.91
N LEU A 21 -44.06 -22.05 -2.22
CA LEU A 21 -43.02 -21.25 -2.86
C LEU A 21 -43.02 -19.80 -2.34
N LEU A 22 -44.21 -19.18 -2.22
CA LEU A 22 -44.34 -17.84 -1.66
C LEU A 22 -43.91 -17.76 -0.19
N LEU A 23 -44.27 -18.75 0.63
CA LEU A 23 -43.87 -18.82 2.04
C LEU A 23 -42.36 -19.08 2.20
N SER A 24 -41.75 -19.90 1.32
CA SER A 24 -40.30 -20.13 1.32
C SER A 24 -39.54 -18.89 0.90
N ASP A 25 -40.07 -18.06 -0.01
CA ASP A 25 -39.48 -16.81 -0.44
C ASP A 25 -39.61 -15.69 0.63
N ILE A 26 -40.75 -15.70 1.35
CA ILE A 26 -40.98 -14.81 2.51
C ILE A 26 -40.00 -15.13 3.65
N SER A 27 -39.71 -16.41 3.94
CA SER A 27 -38.73 -16.80 4.96
C SER A 27 -37.30 -16.44 4.57
N ARG A 28 -36.97 -16.47 3.27
CA ARG A 28 -35.69 -15.97 2.76
C ARG A 28 -35.60 -14.44 2.80
N ARG A 29 -36.67 -13.72 2.46
CA ARG A 29 -36.73 -12.24 2.54
C ARG A 29 -36.83 -11.75 3.98
N GLY A 30 -37.47 -12.45 4.88
CA GLY A 30 -37.51 -12.11 6.32
C GLY A 30 -36.16 -12.27 7.02
N SER A 31 -35.30 -13.17 6.54
CA SER A 31 -33.94 -13.33 7.05
C SER A 31 -32.96 -12.19 6.62
N THR A 32 -33.29 -11.48 5.52
CA THR A 32 -32.51 -10.32 5.03
C THR A 32 -33.08 -8.97 5.48
N ALA A 33 -34.35 -8.92 5.94
CA ALA A 33 -35.03 -7.65 6.27
C ALA A 33 -35.03 -7.27 7.77
N GLY A 34 -34.35 -8.03 8.63
CA GLY A 34 -34.50 -7.91 10.09
C GLY A 34 -33.27 -7.49 10.90
N ARG A 35 -32.11 -7.18 10.28
CA ARG A 35 -31.04 -6.38 10.89
C ARG A 35 -31.06 -5.05 10.18
N GLY A 36 -31.46 -3.98 10.85
CA GLY A 36 -31.27 -2.61 10.39
C GLY A 36 -29.87 -2.53 9.82
N ALA A 37 -29.73 -2.20 8.53
CA ALA A 37 -28.42 -2.21 7.85
C ALA A 37 -27.45 -1.42 8.72
N LYS A 38 -26.45 -2.10 9.28
CA LYS A 38 -25.46 -1.47 10.15
C LYS A 38 -24.77 -0.39 9.33
N HIS A 39 -24.99 0.87 9.66
CA HIS A 39 -24.24 1.96 9.05
C HIS A 39 -22.83 1.96 9.61
N TRP A 40 -21.83 1.72 8.75
CA TRP A 40 -20.44 1.62 9.15
C TRP A 40 -19.79 3.00 9.20
N LYS A 41 -19.26 3.36 10.34
CA LYS A 41 -18.41 4.53 10.53
C LYS A 41 -16.95 4.09 10.38
N ILE A 42 -16.34 4.43 9.25
CA ILE A 42 -14.98 4.02 8.87
C ILE A 42 -14.05 5.21 9.02
N TYR A 43 -12.91 5.00 9.66
CA TYR A 43 -11.86 6.00 9.77
C TYR A 43 -10.68 5.61 8.93
N PHE A 44 -10.29 6.47 8.00
CA PHE A 44 -9.04 6.38 7.26
C PHE A 44 -8.00 7.26 7.95
N VAL A 45 -6.89 6.67 8.40
CA VAL A 45 -5.86 7.38 9.17
C VAL A 45 -4.56 7.35 8.39
N LEU A 46 -4.12 8.52 7.91
CA LEU A 46 -2.88 8.73 7.16
C LEU A 46 -1.81 9.33 8.07
N TYR A 47 -0.55 8.99 7.78
CA TYR A 47 0.59 9.62 8.43
C TYR A 47 0.92 10.98 7.78
N ASN A 48 0.97 11.02 6.46
CA ASN A 48 1.27 12.21 5.66
C ASN A 48 0.58 12.16 4.28
N ASP A 49 0.60 13.30 3.56
CA ASP A 49 0.07 13.45 2.21
C ASP A 49 1.19 13.18 1.18
N VAL A 50 1.55 11.92 0.99
CA VAL A 50 2.42 11.50 -0.10
C VAL A 50 1.62 10.74 -1.14
N LEU A 51 1.98 10.89 -2.42
CA LEU A 51 1.24 10.31 -3.56
C LEU A 51 0.92 8.83 -3.36
N ASP A 52 1.87 8.04 -2.86
CA ASP A 52 1.71 6.60 -2.71
C ASP A 52 0.68 6.24 -1.61
N SER A 53 0.64 7.03 -0.51
CA SER A 53 -0.39 6.84 0.53
C SER A 53 -1.78 7.24 0.06
N GLU A 54 -1.86 8.31 -0.76
CA GLU A 54 -3.11 8.74 -1.39
C GLU A 54 -3.63 7.70 -2.39
N GLN A 55 -2.74 7.11 -3.20
CA GLN A 55 -3.09 6.02 -4.12
C GLN A 55 -3.60 4.79 -3.36
N ALA A 56 -2.94 4.39 -2.27
CA ALA A 56 -3.40 3.29 -1.44
C ALA A 56 -4.77 3.58 -0.80
N MET A 57 -4.99 4.81 -0.34
CA MET A 57 -6.28 5.25 0.17
C MET A 57 -7.37 5.20 -0.90
N ASP A 58 -7.08 5.69 -2.10
CA ASP A 58 -8.05 5.69 -3.21
C ASP A 58 -8.40 4.25 -3.65
N GLY A 59 -7.40 3.37 -3.70
CA GLY A 59 -7.63 1.94 -3.95
C GLY A 59 -8.56 1.31 -2.92
N ALA A 60 -8.31 1.55 -1.62
CA ALA A 60 -9.17 1.04 -0.55
C ALA A 60 -10.59 1.61 -0.64
N ARG A 61 -10.73 2.90 -0.95
CA ARG A 61 -12.04 3.54 -1.17
C ARG A 61 -12.77 2.93 -2.36
N THR A 62 -12.06 2.64 -3.44
CA THR A 62 -12.63 1.99 -4.64
C THR A 62 -13.20 0.62 -4.29
N ALA A 63 -12.45 -0.22 -3.57
CA ALA A 63 -12.96 -1.52 -3.14
C ALA A 63 -14.23 -1.41 -2.27
N LEU A 64 -14.31 -0.41 -1.40
CA LEU A 64 -15.52 -0.17 -0.59
C LEU A 64 -16.70 0.26 -1.46
N ARG A 65 -16.51 1.21 -2.38
CA ARG A 65 -17.58 1.70 -3.31
C ARG A 65 -18.11 0.62 -4.22
N ASP A 66 -17.27 -0.30 -4.66
CA ASP A 66 -17.67 -1.42 -5.53
C ASP A 66 -18.55 -2.45 -4.80
N ASN A 67 -18.54 -2.44 -3.46
CA ASN A 67 -19.22 -3.44 -2.64
C ASN A 67 -20.36 -2.88 -1.77
N PHE A 68 -20.36 -1.59 -1.46
CA PHE A 68 -21.33 -0.93 -0.58
C PHE A 68 -21.66 0.48 -1.07
N ALA A 69 -22.84 0.97 -0.71
CA ALA A 69 -23.31 2.32 -1.03
C ALA A 69 -22.82 3.33 0.01
N GLU A 70 -21.87 4.21 -0.38
CA GLU A 70 -21.41 5.31 0.45
C GLU A 70 -22.56 6.25 0.82
N GLY A 71 -22.56 6.77 2.04
CA GLY A 71 -23.63 7.62 2.60
C GLY A 71 -24.85 6.85 3.09
N ARG A 72 -25.12 5.64 2.60
CA ARG A 72 -26.24 4.79 3.03
C ARG A 72 -25.80 3.64 3.94
N GLU A 73 -24.76 2.91 3.55
CA GLU A 73 -24.28 1.72 4.27
C GLU A 73 -23.02 2.02 5.06
N TYR A 74 -22.24 3.02 4.64
CA TYR A 74 -21.05 3.48 5.35
C TYR A 74 -20.77 4.97 5.08
N GLU A 75 -19.99 5.54 5.98
CA GLU A 75 -19.33 6.84 5.82
C GLU A 75 -17.82 6.70 6.10
N ILE A 76 -17.00 7.49 5.42
CA ILE A 76 -15.55 7.56 5.64
C ILE A 76 -15.19 8.92 6.23
N LYS A 77 -14.47 8.92 7.35
CA LYS A 77 -13.79 10.08 7.90
C LYS A 77 -12.29 9.91 7.71
N VAL A 78 -11.66 10.88 7.04
CA VAL A 78 -10.22 10.88 6.78
C VAL A 78 -9.53 11.76 7.80
N LEU A 79 -8.53 11.21 8.49
CA LEU A 79 -7.68 11.89 9.45
C LEU A 79 -6.22 11.81 8.98
N ASN A 80 -5.47 12.91 9.08
CA ASN A 80 -4.08 12.98 8.65
C ASN A 80 -3.21 13.59 9.76
N ALA A 81 -2.13 12.91 10.08
CA ALA A 81 -1.19 13.32 11.13
C ALA A 81 -0.16 14.37 10.65
N GLN A 82 -0.15 14.69 9.36
CA GLN A 82 0.77 15.66 8.75
C GLN A 82 2.26 15.40 9.06
N GLY A 83 2.62 14.10 9.19
CA GLY A 83 3.98 13.68 9.51
C GLY A 83 4.36 13.74 10.99
N ASP A 84 3.42 14.09 11.88
CA ASP A 84 3.69 14.17 13.30
C ASP A 84 3.28 12.88 14.05
N MET A 85 4.26 12.18 14.60
CA MET A 85 4.08 10.94 15.37
C MET A 85 3.21 11.11 16.63
N THR A 86 3.23 12.29 17.25
CA THR A 86 2.42 12.57 18.44
C THR A 86 0.94 12.64 18.07
N THR A 87 0.65 13.30 16.95
CA THR A 87 -0.68 13.45 16.39
C THR A 87 -1.29 12.11 15.98
N VAL A 88 -0.51 11.16 15.42
CA VAL A 88 -1.01 9.83 15.03
C VAL A 88 -1.78 9.16 16.16
N SER A 89 -1.22 9.15 17.38
CA SER A 89 -1.85 8.52 18.53
C SER A 89 -3.18 9.17 18.89
N ALA A 90 -3.23 10.50 18.86
CA ALA A 90 -4.46 11.26 19.15
C ALA A 90 -5.55 11.00 18.08
N LEU A 91 -5.18 10.81 16.81
CA LEU A 91 -6.13 10.51 15.74
C LEU A 91 -6.75 9.11 15.90
N ILE A 92 -5.97 8.10 16.32
CA ILE A 92 -6.52 6.78 16.64
C ILE A 92 -7.45 6.86 17.85
N ASP A 93 -7.07 7.57 18.91
CA ASP A 93 -7.93 7.78 20.07
C ASP A 93 -9.24 8.50 19.69
N ALA A 94 -9.18 9.51 18.81
CA ALA A 94 -10.36 10.21 18.32
C ALA A 94 -11.30 9.28 17.53
N ALA A 95 -10.77 8.41 16.66
CA ALA A 95 -11.55 7.43 15.93
C ALA A 95 -12.26 6.44 16.89
N VAL A 96 -11.54 5.91 17.88
CA VAL A 96 -12.08 4.99 18.88
C VAL A 96 -13.16 5.66 19.73
N ASN A 97 -12.91 6.88 20.22
CA ASN A 97 -13.85 7.64 21.04
C ASN A 97 -15.13 8.05 20.28
N ASP A 98 -15.03 8.24 18.94
CA ASP A 98 -16.19 8.45 18.07
C ASP A 98 -16.88 7.14 17.65
N ASN A 99 -16.58 6.03 18.32
CA ASN A 99 -17.14 4.70 18.07
C ASN A 99 -16.95 4.23 16.61
N ALA A 100 -15.74 4.35 16.08
CA ALA A 100 -15.39 3.77 14.79
C ALA A 100 -15.76 2.30 14.74
N ASN A 101 -16.42 1.87 13.67
CA ASN A 101 -16.71 0.45 13.44
C ASN A 101 -15.51 -0.26 12.77
N LEU A 102 -14.69 0.51 12.05
CA LEU A 102 -13.50 0.05 11.35
C LEU A 102 -12.50 1.21 11.24
N ILE A 103 -11.23 0.94 11.47
CA ILE A 103 -10.13 1.86 11.19
C ILE A 103 -9.30 1.26 10.07
N VAL A 104 -9.01 2.04 9.02
CA VAL A 104 -8.05 1.68 7.98
C VAL A 104 -6.84 2.60 8.12
N THR A 105 -5.67 2.01 8.34
CA THR A 105 -4.43 2.77 8.54
C THR A 105 -3.54 2.71 7.29
N PHE A 106 -2.94 3.85 6.94
CA PHE A 106 -2.06 3.97 5.77
C PHE A 106 -0.68 4.42 6.23
N SER A 107 0.22 3.50 6.41
CA SER A 107 1.63 3.55 6.80
C SER A 107 1.94 2.78 8.09
N THR A 108 3.21 2.45 8.28
CA THR A 108 3.68 1.75 9.50
C THR A 108 3.44 2.55 10.79
N PRO A 109 3.69 3.88 10.87
CA PRO A 109 3.41 4.64 12.08
C PRO A 109 1.95 4.59 12.51
N THR A 110 1.00 4.70 11.58
CA THR A 110 -0.44 4.64 11.88
C THR A 110 -0.87 3.25 12.32
N LEU A 111 -0.33 2.18 11.71
CA LEU A 111 -0.54 0.81 12.17
C LEU A 111 -0.01 0.62 13.60
N GLN A 112 1.22 1.06 13.90
CA GLN A 112 1.80 0.94 15.23
C GLN A 112 0.99 1.68 16.31
N ALA A 113 0.43 2.83 15.98
CA ALA A 113 -0.49 3.54 16.89
C ALA A 113 -1.79 2.77 17.08
N ALA A 114 -2.37 2.21 16.01
CA ALA A 114 -3.58 1.39 16.09
C ALA A 114 -3.36 0.10 16.91
N ILE A 115 -2.22 -0.57 16.76
CA ILE A 115 -1.84 -1.73 17.60
C ILE A 115 -1.93 -1.40 19.09
N ARG A 116 -1.47 -0.21 19.47
CA ARG A 116 -1.44 0.20 20.89
C ARG A 116 -2.77 0.78 21.40
N ARG A 117 -3.61 1.34 20.54
CA ARG A 117 -4.72 2.22 20.95
C ARG A 117 -6.10 1.83 20.40
N ALA A 118 -6.19 1.03 19.35
CA ALA A 118 -7.49 0.68 18.77
C ALA A 118 -8.34 -0.25 19.65
N GLY A 119 -7.77 -0.84 20.71
CA GLY A 119 -8.48 -1.72 21.62
C GLY A 119 -9.09 -2.92 20.90
N LYS A 120 -10.42 -3.00 20.85
CA LYS A 120 -11.15 -4.06 20.13
C LYS A 120 -11.68 -3.61 18.76
N THR A 121 -11.49 -2.32 18.39
CA THR A 121 -11.94 -1.82 17.10
C THR A 121 -11.20 -2.56 15.99
N PRO A 122 -11.91 -3.11 14.99
CA PRO A 122 -11.29 -3.72 13.82
C PRO A 122 -10.35 -2.75 13.10
N VAL A 123 -9.18 -3.24 12.70
CA VAL A 123 -8.18 -2.48 11.96
C VAL A 123 -7.78 -3.25 10.71
N VAL A 124 -7.81 -2.58 9.57
CA VAL A 124 -7.19 -3.06 8.34
C VAL A 124 -6.07 -2.09 7.96
N TYR A 125 -4.89 -2.59 7.63
CA TYR A 125 -3.80 -1.73 7.22
C TYR A 125 -3.46 -1.86 5.74
N ALA A 126 -2.96 -0.77 5.18
CA ALA A 126 -2.44 -0.64 3.82
C ALA A 126 -1.15 0.19 3.83
N TYR A 127 -0.38 0.15 2.75
CA TYR A 127 0.85 0.94 2.60
C TYR A 127 1.84 0.72 3.76
N VAL A 128 1.98 -0.55 4.18
CA VAL A 128 2.88 -0.99 5.24
C VAL A 128 3.90 -1.97 4.66
N ALA A 129 5.18 -1.75 4.93
CA ALA A 129 6.23 -2.61 4.41
C ALA A 129 6.13 -4.04 4.96
N ASN A 130 5.89 -4.18 6.27
CA ASN A 130 5.66 -5.47 6.93
C ASN A 130 4.91 -5.27 8.25
N GLY A 131 3.69 -5.78 8.31
CA GLY A 131 2.81 -5.67 9.48
C GLY A 131 3.34 -6.46 10.68
N LEU A 132 3.94 -7.62 10.47
CA LEU A 132 4.50 -8.44 11.55
C LEU A 132 5.69 -7.73 12.22
N PHE A 133 6.58 -7.15 11.44
CA PHE A 133 7.70 -6.36 11.97
C PHE A 133 7.21 -5.10 12.69
N ALA A 134 6.08 -4.53 12.25
CA ALA A 134 5.42 -3.41 12.93
C ALA A 134 4.76 -3.81 14.26
N GLY A 135 4.61 -5.11 14.55
CA GLY A 135 4.04 -5.65 15.78
C GLY A 135 2.61 -6.19 15.65
N ALA A 136 2.10 -6.38 14.42
CA ALA A 136 0.74 -6.89 14.21
C ALA A 136 0.56 -8.36 14.59
N GLY A 137 1.63 -9.15 14.72
CA GLY A 137 1.55 -10.57 15.07
C GLY A 137 2.87 -11.29 14.97
N LYS A 138 2.82 -12.62 14.97
CA LYS A 138 3.99 -13.51 14.83
C LYS A 138 4.09 -14.11 13.43
N THR A 139 2.95 -14.45 12.83
CA THR A 139 2.84 -14.97 11.47
C THR A 139 1.62 -14.36 10.78
N GLU A 140 1.49 -14.57 9.49
CA GLU A 140 0.34 -14.09 8.71
C GLU A 140 -1.00 -14.63 9.22
N THR A 141 -1.00 -15.78 9.92
CA THR A 141 -2.19 -16.43 10.48
C THR A 141 -2.24 -16.39 12.02
N ASP A 142 -1.14 -16.02 12.69
CA ASP A 142 -1.08 -15.80 14.16
C ASP A 142 -0.77 -14.32 14.43
N HIS A 143 -1.79 -13.49 14.30
CA HIS A 143 -1.71 -12.05 14.47
C HIS A 143 -2.75 -11.55 15.47
N LEU A 144 -2.70 -10.26 15.80
CA LEU A 144 -3.62 -9.62 16.74
C LEU A 144 -5.08 -9.79 16.30
N PRO A 145 -6.00 -10.09 17.24
CA PRO A 145 -7.35 -10.55 16.90
C PRO A 145 -8.23 -9.50 16.21
N ASN A 146 -7.85 -8.25 16.27
CA ASN A 146 -8.60 -7.15 15.64
C ASN A 146 -7.86 -6.51 14.47
N ILE A 147 -6.71 -7.05 14.04
CA ILE A 147 -5.86 -6.44 13.01
C ILE A 147 -5.61 -7.42 11.88
N THR A 148 -5.81 -6.99 10.64
CA THR A 148 -5.35 -7.64 9.42
C THR A 148 -4.92 -6.57 8.41
N GLY A 149 -4.40 -6.95 7.27
CA GLY A 149 -4.03 -5.99 6.22
C GLY A 149 -3.15 -6.59 5.14
N VAL A 150 -2.58 -5.72 4.31
CA VAL A 150 -1.74 -6.09 3.18
C VAL A 150 -0.36 -5.47 3.32
N ASP A 151 0.66 -6.32 3.35
CA ASP A 151 2.06 -5.92 3.30
C ASP A 151 2.46 -5.54 1.87
N SER A 152 3.25 -4.47 1.73
CA SER A 152 3.74 -3.97 0.44
C SER A 152 5.22 -3.60 0.51
N ALA A 153 6.06 -4.53 0.99
CA ALA A 153 7.51 -4.34 1.06
C ALA A 153 8.10 -4.04 -0.33
N ALA A 154 9.18 -3.26 -0.34
CA ALA A 154 9.90 -2.97 -1.57
C ALA A 154 10.46 -4.23 -2.23
N ALA A 155 10.72 -4.15 -3.54
CA ALA A 155 11.19 -5.26 -4.37
C ALA A 155 12.72 -5.32 -4.38
N ASP A 156 13.34 -5.56 -3.21
CA ASP A 156 14.80 -5.48 -3.04
C ASP A 156 15.55 -6.47 -3.90
N THR A 157 15.15 -7.73 -3.87
CA THR A 157 15.80 -8.81 -4.63
C THR A 157 15.72 -8.55 -6.13
N GLU A 158 14.56 -8.12 -6.61
CA GLU A 158 14.33 -7.77 -8.02
C GLU A 158 15.14 -6.53 -8.42
N MET A 159 15.27 -5.55 -7.53
CA MET A 159 16.11 -4.37 -7.76
C MET A 159 17.59 -4.77 -7.87
N MET A 160 18.11 -5.57 -6.94
CA MET A 160 19.50 -6.01 -6.99
C MET A 160 19.80 -6.86 -8.21
N LYS A 161 18.85 -7.73 -8.60
CA LYS A 161 18.94 -8.50 -9.86
C LYS A 161 19.01 -7.56 -11.07
N LEU A 162 18.12 -6.57 -11.15
CA LEU A 162 18.12 -5.57 -12.24
C LEU A 162 19.45 -4.80 -12.28
N LEU A 163 19.95 -4.36 -11.12
CA LEU A 163 21.23 -3.65 -11.05
C LEU A 163 22.39 -4.53 -11.50
N ARG A 164 22.43 -5.79 -11.13
CA ARG A 164 23.49 -6.71 -11.53
C ARG A 164 23.46 -6.98 -13.04
N GLU A 165 22.25 -7.08 -13.62
CA GLU A 165 22.06 -7.32 -15.05
C GLU A 165 22.44 -6.11 -15.90
N TYR A 166 22.01 -4.90 -15.54
CA TYR A 166 22.15 -3.72 -16.39
C TYR A 166 23.27 -2.78 -16.00
N PHE A 167 23.80 -2.89 -14.74
CA PHE A 167 24.87 -2.06 -14.20
C PHE A 167 25.94 -2.94 -13.52
N PRO A 168 26.56 -3.90 -14.24
CA PRO A 168 27.44 -4.90 -13.65
C PRO A 168 28.73 -4.33 -13.04
N SER A 169 29.13 -3.12 -13.43
CA SER A 169 30.29 -2.42 -12.87
C SER A 169 30.06 -1.79 -11.50
N TYR A 170 28.80 -1.73 -11.03
CA TYR A 170 28.50 -1.18 -9.73
C TYR A 170 28.79 -2.19 -8.62
N HIS A 171 29.29 -1.70 -7.48
CA HIS A 171 29.65 -2.52 -6.33
C HIS A 171 29.16 -1.92 -5.02
N ARG A 172 29.12 -0.58 -4.91
CA ARG A 172 28.80 0.11 -3.67
C ARG A 172 27.59 1.00 -3.87
N LEU A 173 26.53 0.71 -3.13
CA LEU A 173 25.23 1.38 -3.21
C LEU A 173 24.96 2.16 -1.92
N GLY A 174 24.56 3.40 -2.04
CA GLY A 174 24.28 4.26 -0.89
C GLY A 174 22.80 4.35 -0.58
N THR A 175 22.43 4.53 0.70
CA THR A 175 21.07 4.85 1.12
C THR A 175 21.04 5.72 2.37
N LEU A 176 20.00 6.53 2.52
CA LEU A 176 19.64 7.15 3.79
C LEU A 176 18.55 6.34 4.48
N PHE A 177 18.58 6.26 5.80
CA PHE A 177 17.54 5.59 6.57
C PHE A 177 17.25 6.32 7.88
N VAL A 178 16.05 6.10 8.44
CA VAL A 178 15.60 6.67 9.71
C VAL A 178 15.51 5.55 10.74
N PRO A 179 16.41 5.51 11.74
CA PRO A 179 16.45 4.43 12.74
C PRO A 179 15.17 4.32 13.58
N SER A 180 14.41 5.39 13.74
CA SER A 180 13.14 5.39 14.47
C SER A 180 11.93 4.92 13.64
N GLU A 181 12.08 4.78 12.32
CA GLU A 181 11.04 4.25 11.44
C GLU A 181 11.20 2.74 11.28
N ALA A 182 10.30 1.95 11.87
CA ALA A 182 10.35 0.48 11.82
C ALA A 182 10.34 -0.07 10.38
N ASN A 183 9.57 0.55 9.46
CA ASN A 183 9.58 0.20 8.05
C ASN A 183 10.97 0.36 7.42
N MET A 184 11.71 1.43 7.76
CA MET A 184 13.03 1.65 7.20
C MET A 184 14.09 0.71 7.79
N VAL A 185 14.00 0.39 9.08
CA VAL A 185 14.89 -0.62 9.71
C VAL A 185 14.66 -1.99 9.07
N TYR A 186 13.40 -2.40 8.90
CA TYR A 186 13.04 -3.63 8.20
C TYR A 186 13.55 -3.64 6.77
N GLN A 187 13.31 -2.55 6.04
CA GLN A 187 13.66 -2.42 4.63
C GLN A 187 15.18 -2.41 4.43
N LEU A 188 15.94 -1.71 5.31
CA LEU A 188 17.39 -1.68 5.25
C LEU A 188 17.96 -3.10 5.37
N GLY A 189 17.52 -3.87 6.37
CA GLY A 189 17.98 -5.26 6.54
C GLY A 189 17.68 -6.14 5.32
N LYS A 190 16.51 -5.97 4.68
CA LYS A 190 16.19 -6.67 3.44
C LYS A 190 17.08 -6.25 2.27
N THR A 191 17.29 -4.94 2.12
CA THR A 191 18.15 -4.39 1.07
C THR A 191 19.59 -4.85 1.24
N GLU A 192 20.13 -4.85 2.47
CA GLU A 192 21.50 -5.33 2.77
C GLU A 192 21.64 -6.82 2.45
N LYS A 193 20.65 -7.63 2.84
CA LYS A 193 20.64 -9.05 2.51
C LYS A 193 20.63 -9.29 1.00
N ALA A 194 19.70 -8.67 0.28
CA ALA A 194 19.60 -8.79 -1.17
C ALA A 194 20.88 -8.28 -1.86
N ALA A 195 21.42 -7.15 -1.42
CA ALA A 195 22.66 -6.58 -1.94
C ALA A 195 23.83 -7.57 -1.82
N SER A 196 23.98 -8.19 -0.64
CA SER A 196 25.03 -9.20 -0.41
C SER A 196 24.90 -10.41 -1.33
N GLU A 197 23.68 -10.90 -1.56
CA GLU A 197 23.41 -12.04 -2.43
C GLU A 197 23.81 -11.75 -3.90
N PHE A 198 23.72 -10.50 -4.32
CA PHE A 198 24.09 -10.06 -5.69
C PHE A 198 25.47 -9.39 -5.75
N GLY A 199 26.29 -9.44 -4.69
CA GLY A 199 27.66 -8.94 -4.66
C GLY A 199 27.75 -7.40 -4.62
N PHE A 200 26.78 -6.72 -4.00
CA PHE A 200 26.84 -5.30 -3.68
C PHE A 200 27.11 -5.05 -2.18
N GLU A 201 27.74 -3.94 -1.87
CA GLU A 201 27.89 -3.39 -0.51
C GLU A 201 26.89 -2.23 -0.34
N ILE A 202 26.17 -2.21 0.78
CA ILE A 202 25.33 -1.06 1.16
C ILE A 202 26.08 -0.13 2.09
N VAL A 203 26.13 1.14 1.72
CA VAL A 203 26.63 2.25 2.56
C VAL A 203 25.44 3.04 3.05
N SER A 204 25.05 2.87 4.32
CA SER A 204 23.91 3.57 4.89
C SER A 204 24.34 4.75 5.76
N ILE A 205 23.56 5.84 5.73
CA ILE A 205 23.71 6.99 6.64
C ILE A 205 22.39 7.20 7.37
N PRO A 206 22.38 7.21 8.72
CA PRO A 206 21.19 7.51 9.48
C PRO A 206 20.84 9.00 9.41
N VAL A 207 19.54 9.30 9.40
CA VAL A 207 18.97 10.64 9.57
C VAL A 207 17.81 10.58 10.54
N SER A 208 17.59 11.65 11.31
CA SER A 208 16.53 11.70 12.32
C SER A 208 15.49 12.79 12.02
N THR A 209 15.87 13.81 11.28
CA THR A 209 15.00 14.96 10.95
C THR A 209 15.10 15.33 9.47
N ALA A 210 14.08 15.99 8.94
CA ALA A 210 14.08 16.48 7.56
C ALA A 210 15.21 17.52 7.30
N THR A 211 15.60 18.28 8.33
CA THR A 211 16.65 19.28 8.24
C THR A 211 18.06 18.67 8.09
N GLU A 212 18.26 17.41 8.53
CA GLU A 212 19.53 16.69 8.37
C GLU A 212 19.70 16.08 6.97
N VAL A 213 18.59 15.86 6.23
CA VAL A 213 18.63 15.13 4.96
C VAL A 213 19.54 15.76 3.92
N PRO A 214 19.59 17.10 3.70
CA PRO A 214 20.48 17.70 2.72
C PRO A 214 21.96 17.40 3.00
N ASP A 215 22.39 17.54 4.26
CA ASP A 215 23.79 17.32 4.66
C ASP A 215 24.15 15.83 4.64
N ALA A 216 23.24 14.97 5.10
CA ALA A 216 23.42 13.52 5.05
C ALA A 216 23.49 13.00 3.59
N ALA A 217 22.66 13.55 2.70
CA ALA A 217 22.69 13.20 1.27
C ALA A 217 24.00 13.65 0.61
N ALA A 218 24.51 14.85 0.94
CA ALA A 218 25.80 15.32 0.48
C ALA A 218 26.96 14.47 1.04
N ALA A 219 26.91 14.10 2.32
CA ALA A 219 27.86 13.20 2.94
C ALA A 219 27.84 11.81 2.29
N LEU A 220 26.66 11.25 2.02
CA LEU A 220 26.50 9.97 1.31
C LEU A 220 27.11 10.04 -0.09
N ALA A 221 26.79 11.09 -0.85
CA ALA A 221 27.31 11.30 -2.20
C ALA A 221 28.86 11.44 -2.25
N SER A 222 29.48 11.84 -1.15
CA SER A 222 30.94 11.91 -1.04
C SER A 222 31.63 10.56 -0.72
N ARG A 223 30.84 9.51 -0.42
CA ARG A 223 31.34 8.18 -0.01
C ARG A 223 31.60 7.31 -1.24
N ARG A 224 32.50 7.34 -2.00
CA ARG A 224 32.85 6.42 -3.11
C ARG A 224 31.81 5.32 -3.38
N ILE A 225 30.56 5.74 -3.62
CA ILE A 225 29.44 4.88 -4.03
C ILE A 225 29.20 5.02 -5.53
N ASP A 226 28.67 3.98 -6.15
CA ASP A 226 28.37 3.96 -7.60
C ASP A 226 26.97 4.51 -7.90
N ALA A 227 26.07 4.38 -6.93
CA ALA A 227 24.67 4.80 -7.07
C ALA A 227 24.02 4.97 -5.69
N ILE A 228 22.87 5.63 -5.64
CA ILE A 228 21.99 5.64 -4.50
C ILE A 228 20.83 4.65 -4.78
N VAL A 229 20.58 3.73 -3.86
CA VAL A 229 19.36 2.91 -3.80
C VAL A 229 18.55 3.41 -2.63
N GLN A 230 17.59 4.30 -2.89
CA GLN A 230 16.83 4.93 -1.81
C GLN A 230 15.68 4.06 -1.36
N ILE A 231 15.81 3.46 -0.17
CA ILE A 231 14.77 2.67 0.46
C ILE A 231 13.57 3.53 0.90
N PRO A 232 12.32 2.98 0.87
CA PRO A 232 11.12 3.74 1.23
C PRO A 232 11.08 4.10 2.72
N GLY A 233 10.88 5.38 3.02
CA GLY A 233 10.69 5.89 4.38
C GLY A 233 9.87 7.17 4.38
N ASN A 234 9.09 7.41 5.43
CA ASN A 234 8.18 8.55 5.46
C ASN A 234 8.95 9.90 5.39
N LEU A 235 10.01 10.02 6.16
CA LEU A 235 10.84 11.23 6.18
C LEU A 235 11.61 11.40 4.87
N THR A 236 12.26 10.34 4.38
CA THR A 236 13.08 10.42 3.16
C THR A 236 12.26 10.63 1.89
N VAL A 237 11.01 10.15 1.85
CA VAL A 237 10.08 10.44 0.74
C VAL A 237 9.69 11.91 0.72
N SER A 238 9.33 12.48 1.87
CA SER A 238 8.99 13.90 1.99
C SER A 238 10.18 14.82 1.66
N ALA A 239 11.41 14.40 1.94
CA ALA A 239 12.65 15.14 1.69
C ALA A 239 13.41 14.68 0.42
N PHE A 240 12.78 13.91 -0.46
CA PHE A 240 13.47 13.28 -1.59
C PHE A 240 14.10 14.27 -2.57
N SER A 241 13.55 15.46 -2.73
CA SER A 241 14.13 16.52 -3.56
C SER A 241 15.57 16.86 -3.14
N SER A 242 15.85 16.92 -1.83
CA SER A 242 17.22 17.18 -1.31
C SER A 242 18.18 16.04 -1.64
N ILE A 243 17.69 14.77 -1.57
CA ILE A 243 18.49 13.60 -1.95
C ILE A 243 18.80 13.63 -3.45
N SER A 244 17.79 13.91 -4.26
CA SER A 244 17.91 14.02 -5.72
C SER A 244 18.89 15.13 -6.12
N GLU A 245 18.84 16.27 -5.45
CA GLU A 245 19.74 17.38 -5.71
C GLU A 245 21.20 17.06 -5.36
N ALA A 246 21.46 16.44 -4.22
CA ALA A 246 22.79 15.99 -3.81
C ALA A 246 23.37 14.95 -4.80
N ALA A 247 22.56 13.96 -5.19
CA ALA A 247 22.93 12.95 -6.18
C ALA A 247 23.24 13.56 -7.56
N ASN A 248 22.42 14.50 -8.03
CA ASN A 248 22.64 15.21 -9.29
C ASN A 248 23.95 15.99 -9.29
N ARG A 249 24.29 16.69 -8.20
CA ARG A 249 25.57 17.40 -8.07
C ARG A 249 26.78 16.45 -8.14
N ALA A 250 26.63 15.27 -7.54
CA ALA A 250 27.66 14.23 -7.55
C ALA A 250 27.64 13.33 -8.81
N ARG A 251 26.68 13.52 -9.72
CA ARG A 251 26.43 12.70 -10.91
C ARG A 251 26.17 11.22 -10.56
N LEU A 252 25.51 10.97 -9.44
CA LEU A 252 25.13 9.63 -9.01
C LEU A 252 23.71 9.30 -9.47
N PRO A 253 23.47 8.16 -10.12
CA PRO A 253 22.12 7.71 -10.41
C PRO A 253 21.39 7.29 -9.12
N ILE A 254 20.07 7.54 -9.09
CA ILE A 254 19.20 7.08 -8.01
C ILE A 254 18.29 5.98 -8.55
N PHE A 255 18.30 4.86 -7.87
CA PHE A 255 17.37 3.74 -8.03
C PHE A 255 16.38 3.78 -6.87
N ALA A 256 15.09 3.74 -7.18
CA ALA A 256 14.04 3.98 -6.20
C ALA A 256 13.02 2.84 -6.18
N PHE A 257 12.14 2.86 -5.17
CA PHE A 257 11.06 1.88 -5.03
C PHE A 257 9.67 2.53 -5.13
N GLN A 258 9.63 3.83 -5.44
CA GLN A 258 8.40 4.61 -5.53
C GLN A 258 8.35 5.39 -6.83
N GLN A 259 7.21 5.30 -7.54
CA GLN A 259 7.03 5.93 -8.85
C GLN A 259 7.19 7.47 -8.78
N ALA A 260 6.70 8.10 -7.73
CA ALA A 260 6.81 9.54 -7.54
C ALA A 260 8.26 10.05 -7.56
N GLN A 261 9.21 9.24 -7.05
CA GLN A 261 10.62 9.61 -6.99
C GLN A 261 11.28 9.68 -8.38
N VAL A 262 10.75 8.93 -9.37
CA VAL A 262 11.23 9.00 -10.75
C VAL A 262 10.94 10.37 -11.36
N ARG A 263 9.76 10.94 -11.07
CA ARG A 263 9.39 12.31 -11.50
C ARG A 263 10.22 13.38 -10.79
N GLN A 264 10.76 13.07 -9.62
CA GLN A 264 11.63 13.95 -8.84
C GLN A 264 13.13 13.75 -9.11
N GLY A 265 13.50 12.94 -10.12
CA GLY A 265 14.87 12.84 -10.60
C GLY A 265 15.56 11.50 -10.39
N ALA A 266 14.91 10.48 -9.81
CA ALA A 266 15.46 9.13 -9.83
C ALA A 266 15.59 8.63 -11.27
N LEU A 267 16.63 7.83 -11.55
CA LEU A 267 16.89 7.25 -12.87
C LEU A 267 15.83 6.23 -13.26
N LEU A 268 15.46 5.40 -12.30
CA LEU A 268 14.36 4.45 -12.42
C LEU A 268 13.81 4.09 -11.04
N ALA A 269 12.59 3.52 -11.05
CA ALA A 269 12.03 2.86 -9.89
C ALA A 269 11.43 1.49 -10.27
N LEU A 270 11.62 0.54 -9.36
CA LEU A 270 10.87 -0.71 -9.35
C LEU A 270 9.80 -0.61 -8.27
N ALA A 271 8.66 -0.04 -8.64
CA ALA A 271 7.62 0.39 -7.71
C ALA A 271 6.50 -0.63 -7.55
N ARG A 272 5.91 -0.70 -6.36
CA ARG A 272 4.62 -1.35 -6.13
C ARG A 272 3.51 -0.48 -6.73
N ASP A 273 2.44 -1.11 -7.19
CA ASP A 273 1.20 -0.41 -7.50
C ASP A 273 0.43 -0.20 -6.19
N PHE A 274 0.54 1.00 -5.61
CA PHE A 274 -0.07 1.27 -4.31
C PHE A 274 -1.59 1.43 -4.40
N HIS A 275 -2.15 1.79 -5.55
CA HIS A 275 -3.60 1.74 -5.75
C HIS A 275 -4.12 0.31 -5.65
N ASP A 276 -3.50 -0.62 -6.37
CA ASP A 276 -3.91 -2.03 -6.34
C ASP A 276 -3.65 -2.69 -4.97
N SER A 277 -2.53 -2.35 -4.31
CA SER A 277 -2.26 -2.81 -2.93
C SER A 277 -3.31 -2.26 -1.95
N GLY A 278 -3.68 -0.99 -2.09
CA GLY A 278 -4.74 -0.37 -1.32
C GLY A 278 -6.11 -0.98 -1.59
N HIS A 279 -6.41 -1.30 -2.85
CA HIS A 279 -7.63 -2.00 -3.24
C HIS A 279 -7.71 -3.39 -2.58
N ALA A 280 -6.62 -4.15 -2.58
CA ALA A 280 -6.55 -5.43 -1.87
C ALA A 280 -6.86 -5.25 -0.37
N SER A 281 -6.26 -4.24 0.29
CA SER A 281 -6.60 -3.92 1.69
C SER A 281 -8.07 -3.53 1.87
N GLY A 282 -8.64 -2.77 0.93
CA GLY A 282 -10.06 -2.43 0.90
C GLY A 282 -10.96 -3.65 0.81
N LEU A 283 -10.56 -4.68 0.05
CA LEU A 283 -11.30 -5.96 0.01
C LEU A 283 -11.27 -6.69 1.35
N LEU A 284 -10.18 -6.61 2.12
CA LEU A 284 -10.16 -7.12 3.50
C LEU A 284 -11.13 -6.34 4.39
N ALA A 285 -11.19 -5.00 4.23
CA ALA A 285 -12.18 -4.18 4.92
C ALA A 285 -13.62 -4.59 4.57
N VAL A 286 -13.90 -4.90 3.31
CA VAL A 286 -15.20 -5.45 2.85
C VAL A 286 -15.54 -6.77 3.54
N ARG A 287 -14.57 -7.68 3.72
CA ARG A 287 -14.77 -8.95 4.46
C ARG A 287 -15.15 -8.69 5.92
N VAL A 288 -14.45 -7.75 6.58
CA VAL A 288 -14.77 -7.32 7.95
C VAL A 288 -16.18 -6.73 8.03
N MET A 289 -16.56 -5.89 7.07
CA MET A 289 -17.91 -5.30 7.02
C MET A 289 -19.00 -6.34 6.79
N ARG A 290 -18.69 -7.44 6.10
CA ARG A 290 -19.58 -8.59 5.92
C ARG A 290 -19.66 -9.50 7.14
N GLY A 291 -18.91 -9.19 8.20
CA GLY A 291 -18.96 -9.87 9.51
C GLY A 291 -17.88 -10.92 9.73
N GLU A 292 -16.88 -11.01 8.86
CA GLU A 292 -15.72 -11.84 9.10
C GLU A 292 -14.83 -11.23 10.19
N ASN A 293 -14.33 -12.06 11.11
CA ASN A 293 -13.48 -11.56 12.17
C ASN A 293 -12.07 -11.26 11.60
N PRO A 294 -11.47 -10.08 11.86
CA PRO A 294 -10.10 -9.82 11.42
C PRO A 294 -9.10 -10.92 11.79
N ARG A 295 -9.27 -11.57 12.94
CA ARG A 295 -8.44 -12.70 13.39
C ARG A 295 -8.37 -13.86 12.38
N ASP A 296 -9.46 -14.08 11.66
CA ASP A 296 -9.62 -15.20 10.72
C ASP A 296 -9.20 -14.81 9.28
N ILE A 297 -8.83 -13.56 9.09
CA ILE A 297 -8.36 -13.01 7.81
C ILE A 297 -6.83 -12.91 7.85
N PRO A 298 -6.10 -13.79 7.15
CA PRO A 298 -4.64 -13.75 7.13
C PRO A 298 -4.10 -12.39 6.64
N ILE A 299 -2.94 -12.00 7.13
CA ILE A 299 -2.18 -10.89 6.55
C ILE A 299 -1.72 -11.30 5.15
N GLU A 300 -2.02 -10.47 4.16
CA GLU A 300 -1.69 -10.73 2.76
C GLU A 300 -0.42 -9.98 2.33
N GLN A 301 0.22 -10.48 1.26
CA GLN A 301 1.43 -9.89 0.67
C GLN A 301 1.11 -9.37 -0.73
N TYR A 302 1.37 -8.08 -1.00
CA TYR A 302 1.30 -7.53 -2.34
C TYR A 302 2.70 -7.49 -2.96
N SER A 303 2.89 -8.24 -4.05
CA SER A 303 4.21 -8.45 -4.66
C SER A 303 4.36 -7.89 -6.09
N GLN A 304 3.28 -7.45 -6.74
CA GLN A 304 3.37 -6.96 -8.11
C GLN A 304 4.18 -5.66 -8.18
N THR A 305 5.06 -5.59 -9.18
CA THR A 305 5.92 -4.44 -9.43
C THR A 305 5.77 -3.92 -10.84
N SER A 306 6.07 -2.65 -11.02
CA SER A 306 6.25 -2.04 -12.32
C SER A 306 7.56 -1.26 -12.39
N LEU A 307 8.25 -1.36 -13.52
CA LEU A 307 9.44 -0.57 -13.80
C LEU A 307 9.03 0.76 -14.43
N VAL A 308 9.53 1.85 -13.85
CA VAL A 308 9.41 3.21 -14.39
C VAL A 308 10.80 3.76 -14.64
N VAL A 309 11.04 4.34 -15.81
CA VAL A 309 12.37 4.84 -16.24
C VAL A 309 12.30 6.32 -16.59
N ASN A 310 13.32 7.09 -16.20
CA ASN A 310 13.44 8.51 -16.51
C ASN A 310 14.61 8.77 -17.46
N LEU A 311 14.30 9.01 -18.73
CA LEU A 311 15.31 9.34 -19.75
C LEU A 311 15.89 10.75 -19.59
N ASP A 312 15.19 11.66 -18.92
CA ASP A 312 15.70 13.00 -18.62
C ASP A 312 16.81 12.93 -17.57
N SER A 313 16.63 12.10 -16.53
CA SER A 313 17.67 11.81 -15.54
C SER A 313 18.86 11.11 -16.20
N ALA A 314 18.61 10.13 -17.08
CA ALA A 314 19.68 9.48 -17.82
C ALA A 314 20.53 10.48 -18.64
N ARG A 315 19.86 11.41 -19.36
CA ARG A 315 20.58 12.47 -20.12
C ARG A 315 21.40 13.40 -19.23
N LYS A 316 20.84 13.83 -18.07
CA LYS A 316 21.56 14.67 -17.11
C LYS A 316 22.81 13.99 -16.56
N LEU A 317 22.76 12.69 -16.38
CA LEU A 317 23.86 11.87 -15.90
C LEU A 317 24.83 11.42 -17.03
N HIS A 318 24.56 11.80 -18.29
CA HIS A 318 25.28 11.32 -19.49
C HIS A 318 25.29 9.78 -19.62
N MET A 319 24.23 9.13 -19.16
CA MET A 319 24.06 7.67 -19.20
C MET A 319 23.22 7.24 -20.40
N GLN A 320 23.67 6.16 -21.05
CA GLN A 320 22.89 5.47 -22.08
C GLN A 320 22.28 4.21 -21.45
N LEU A 321 20.96 4.18 -21.33
CA LEU A 321 20.27 3.01 -20.80
C LEU A 321 20.12 1.93 -21.87
N PRO A 322 20.30 0.65 -21.52
CA PRO A 322 20.08 -0.47 -22.43
C PRO A 322 18.66 -0.46 -23.01
N ARG A 323 18.53 -0.70 -24.31
CA ARG A 323 17.20 -0.75 -24.97
C ARG A 323 16.27 -1.79 -24.36
N ALA A 324 16.82 -2.92 -23.89
CA ALA A 324 16.04 -3.97 -23.22
C ALA A 324 15.40 -3.43 -21.93
N LEU A 325 16.15 -2.69 -21.10
CA LEU A 325 15.65 -2.07 -19.88
C LEU A 325 14.51 -1.06 -20.17
N ILE A 326 14.69 -0.21 -21.20
CA ILE A 326 13.65 0.75 -21.60
C ILE A 326 12.39 0.04 -22.08
N LYS A 327 12.54 -1.06 -22.87
CA LYS A 327 11.39 -1.82 -23.38
C LYS A 327 10.63 -2.59 -22.30
N SER A 328 11.28 -2.96 -21.19
CA SER A 328 10.64 -3.64 -20.06
C SER A 328 9.91 -2.67 -19.12
N ALA A 329 10.11 -1.36 -19.29
CA ALA A 329 9.44 -0.35 -18.48
C ALA A 329 7.95 -0.23 -18.82
N ARG A 330 7.10 -0.21 -17.79
CA ARG A 330 5.67 0.12 -17.93
C ARG A 330 5.47 1.60 -18.30
N GLU A 331 6.34 2.47 -17.79
CA GLU A 331 6.30 3.91 -18.04
C GLU A 331 7.71 4.43 -18.32
N VAL A 332 7.83 5.29 -19.33
CA VAL A 332 9.07 5.98 -19.66
C VAL A 332 8.83 7.49 -19.66
N ILE A 333 9.49 8.19 -18.74
CA ILE A 333 9.44 9.65 -18.61
C ILE A 333 10.49 10.27 -19.53
N SER A 334 10.05 11.21 -20.40
CA SER A 334 10.93 12.00 -21.26
C SER A 334 10.28 13.30 -21.65
N THR A 335 10.94 14.43 -21.39
CA THR A 335 10.49 15.77 -21.81
C THR A 335 10.80 16.07 -23.29
N ALA A 336 11.72 15.34 -23.93
CA ALA A 336 12.09 15.54 -25.33
C ALA A 336 10.96 15.15 -26.30
N ASN A 337 9.97 14.38 -25.88
CA ASN A 337 8.74 14.10 -26.61
C ASN A 337 7.61 14.90 -25.97
N GLY A 338 7.49 16.18 -26.31
CA GLY A 338 6.31 16.98 -25.96
C GLY A 338 5.04 16.20 -26.33
N ASN A 339 4.19 15.89 -25.35
CA ASN A 339 2.87 15.25 -25.50
C ASN A 339 2.84 13.87 -26.18
N GLN A 340 3.40 12.86 -25.55
CA GLN A 340 2.87 11.50 -25.74
C GLN A 340 2.88 10.76 -24.39
N GLN A 341 1.76 10.83 -23.68
CA GLN A 341 1.34 9.74 -22.78
C GLN A 341 1.07 8.53 -23.69
N ALA A 342 2.07 7.72 -23.91
CA ALA A 342 1.91 6.43 -24.57
C ALA A 342 1.54 5.41 -23.49
N SER A 343 0.25 5.26 -23.23
CA SER A 343 -0.29 4.03 -22.66
C SER A 343 -0.01 2.92 -23.67
N VAL A 344 0.98 2.09 -23.39
CA VAL A 344 1.13 0.83 -24.10
C VAL A 344 0.08 -0.12 -23.50
N ARG A 345 -0.92 -0.46 -24.32
CA ARG A 345 -1.94 -1.48 -24.06
C ARG A 345 -1.32 -2.87 -23.94
#